data_7819e6fda6d78b127b006bed5a01e794
#
_entry.id   7819e6fda6d78b127b006bed5a01e794
#
_cell.length_a   1.000
_cell.length_b   1.000
_cell.length_c   1.000
_cell.angle_alpha   90.00
_cell.angle_beta   90.00
_cell.angle_gamma   90.00
#
_symmetry.space_group_name_H-M   'P 1'
#
loop_
_entity.id
_entity.type
_entity.pdbx_description
1 polymer ?
#
loop_
_entity_poly.entity_id
_entity_poly.type
_entity_poly.pdbx_seq_one_letter_code
_entity_poly.pdbx_strand_id
1 'polypeptide(L)'
;MNASKLPDAQAAFEAANTLQAAMLAGVNFMLHTAGWLEGGLVMSYEKFVMDADQAGMLQVFGEGVDFTDNGQALDALREVGPGKHFLGCDHTQRNFESAFYRSDLADNNSFEQWESEGALDAAQRASIKMKSMLNSYEAPSIDPSVDEALLAYIAQRKSSFPDANY
;
A
#
# COMPACT_ATOMS: atom_id res chain seq x y z
N MET A 1 -14.37 -3.54 -0.34
CA MET A 1 -14.60 -4.15 -1.68
C MET A 1 -15.12 -3.08 -2.61
N ASN A 2 -14.67 -3.04 -3.86
CA ASN A 2 -14.95 -1.98 -4.81
C ASN A 2 -15.90 -2.46 -5.91
N ALA A 3 -16.80 -1.59 -6.36
CA ALA A 3 -17.71 -1.88 -7.48
C ALA A 3 -17.02 -1.72 -8.84
N SER A 4 -15.96 -0.92 -8.93
CA SER A 4 -15.17 -0.77 -10.16
C SER A 4 -14.66 -2.11 -10.69
N LYS A 5 -14.49 -2.19 -12.01
CA LYS A 5 -13.98 -3.38 -12.73
C LYS A 5 -12.49 -3.25 -13.09
N LEU A 6 -11.95 -2.07 -12.92
CA LEU A 6 -10.55 -1.74 -13.26
C LEU A 6 -9.87 -1.05 -12.07
N PRO A 7 -8.55 -1.12 -11.95
CA PRO A 7 -7.78 -0.34 -10.97
C PRO A 7 -7.64 1.13 -11.42
N ASP A 8 -8.77 1.82 -11.52
CA ASP A 8 -8.91 3.18 -12.02
C ASP A 8 -9.25 4.19 -10.90
N ALA A 9 -9.59 5.41 -11.29
CA ALA A 9 -9.96 6.45 -10.34
C ALA A 9 -11.19 6.07 -9.49
N GLN A 10 -12.18 5.35 -10.06
CA GLN A 10 -13.33 4.88 -9.30
C GLN A 10 -12.89 3.90 -8.22
N ALA A 11 -12.07 2.90 -8.55
CA ALA A 11 -11.54 1.95 -7.59
C ALA A 11 -10.76 2.65 -6.46
N ALA A 12 -9.95 3.66 -6.81
CA ALA A 12 -9.16 4.41 -5.83
C ALA A 12 -10.03 5.18 -4.83
N PHE A 13 -11.03 5.95 -5.29
CA PHE A 13 -11.87 6.71 -4.35
C PHE A 13 -12.83 5.81 -3.57
N GLU A 14 -13.33 4.70 -4.12
CA GLU A 14 -14.13 3.73 -3.38
C GLU A 14 -13.30 3.09 -2.25
N ALA A 15 -12.05 2.70 -2.52
CA ALA A 15 -11.14 2.19 -1.50
C ALA A 15 -10.84 3.25 -0.44
N ALA A 16 -10.41 4.45 -0.84
CA ALA A 16 -10.05 5.54 0.06
C ALA A 16 -11.20 5.87 1.03
N ASN A 17 -12.40 6.10 0.50
CA ASN A 17 -13.54 6.49 1.32
C ASN A 17 -13.96 5.41 2.30
N THR A 18 -14.01 4.15 1.88
CA THR A 18 -14.44 3.05 2.76
C THR A 18 -13.40 2.72 3.83
N LEU A 19 -12.12 2.70 3.49
CA LEU A 19 -11.05 2.43 4.46
C LEU A 19 -10.91 3.58 5.46
N GLN A 20 -10.95 4.82 5.00
CA GLN A 20 -10.88 5.99 5.88
C GLN A 20 -12.06 6.04 6.86
N ALA A 21 -13.28 5.78 6.38
CA ALA A 21 -14.46 5.74 7.23
C ALA A 21 -14.35 4.63 8.30
N ALA A 22 -13.88 3.45 7.93
CA ALA A 22 -13.68 2.34 8.86
C ALA A 22 -12.61 2.66 9.91
N MET A 23 -11.50 3.27 9.50
CA MET A 23 -10.42 3.68 10.40
C MET A 23 -10.90 4.75 11.39
N LEU A 24 -11.61 5.79 10.92
CA LEU A 24 -12.16 6.85 11.78
C LEU A 24 -13.22 6.31 12.76
N ALA A 25 -13.92 5.24 12.40
CA ALA A 25 -14.84 4.53 13.28
C ALA A 25 -14.14 3.61 14.32
N GLY A 26 -12.81 3.52 14.30
CA GLY A 26 -12.03 2.71 15.25
C GLY A 26 -12.10 1.21 14.99
N VAL A 27 -12.28 0.78 13.75
CA VAL A 27 -12.29 -0.64 13.37
C VAL A 27 -10.89 -1.23 13.54
N ASN A 28 -10.78 -2.31 14.33
CA ASN A 28 -9.50 -2.95 14.62
C ASN A 28 -9.03 -3.95 13.55
N PHE A 29 -9.95 -4.46 12.73
CA PHE A 29 -9.63 -5.42 11.69
C PHE A 29 -10.53 -5.22 10.47
N MET A 30 -9.93 -4.90 9.33
CA MET A 30 -10.63 -4.65 8.07
C MET A 30 -10.36 -5.78 7.07
N LEU A 31 -11.38 -6.60 6.83
CA LEU A 31 -11.34 -7.64 5.80
C LEU A 31 -11.42 -7.04 4.39
N HIS A 32 -10.86 -7.75 3.42
CA HIS A 32 -10.94 -7.39 2.01
C HIS A 32 -10.43 -5.99 1.68
N THR A 33 -9.38 -5.57 2.38
CA THR A 33 -8.80 -4.23 2.25
C THR A 33 -8.15 -4.00 0.89
N ALA A 34 -7.49 -5.02 0.31
CA ALA A 34 -6.67 -4.86 -0.88
C ALA A 34 -7.07 -5.80 -2.03
N GLY A 35 -6.98 -5.30 -3.26
CA GLY A 35 -7.04 -6.07 -4.50
C GLY A 35 -8.45 -6.36 -5.05
N TRP A 36 -9.50 -6.13 -4.29
CA TRP A 36 -10.86 -6.52 -4.67
C TRP A 36 -11.54 -5.52 -5.61
N LEU A 37 -12.14 -6.06 -6.65
CA LEU A 37 -12.94 -5.36 -7.67
C LEU A 37 -14.28 -6.08 -7.86
N GLU A 38 -15.19 -5.47 -8.62
CA GLU A 38 -16.51 -6.02 -9.00
C GLU A 38 -17.32 -6.58 -7.81
N GLY A 39 -17.38 -5.81 -6.71
CA GLY A 39 -18.12 -6.22 -5.52
C GLY A 39 -17.53 -7.44 -4.81
N GLY A 40 -16.26 -7.78 -5.09
CA GLY A 40 -15.55 -8.92 -4.50
C GLY A 40 -15.56 -10.18 -5.36
N LEU A 41 -15.98 -10.10 -6.63
CA LEU A 41 -15.96 -11.23 -7.56
C LEU A 41 -14.63 -11.38 -8.29
N VAL A 42 -13.83 -10.30 -8.35
CA VAL A 42 -12.53 -10.28 -9.06
C VAL A 42 -11.46 -9.70 -8.17
N MET A 43 -10.24 -10.18 -8.29
CA MET A 43 -9.03 -9.58 -7.74
C MET A 43 -8.07 -9.16 -8.85
N SER A 44 -7.36 -8.03 -8.63
CA SER A 44 -6.27 -7.56 -9.48
C SER A 44 -5.00 -7.45 -8.66
N TYR A 45 -3.89 -7.93 -9.18
CA TYR A 45 -2.57 -7.76 -8.56
C TYR A 45 -2.14 -6.30 -8.51
N GLU A 46 -2.39 -5.54 -9.57
CA GLU A 46 -2.12 -4.11 -9.61
C GLU A 46 -2.92 -3.37 -8.53
N LYS A 47 -4.22 -3.67 -8.44
CA LYS A 47 -5.10 -3.12 -7.40
C LYS A 47 -4.62 -3.49 -6.00
N PHE A 48 -4.15 -4.72 -5.80
CA PHE A 48 -3.62 -5.17 -4.51
C PHE A 48 -2.42 -4.33 -4.07
N VAL A 49 -1.48 -4.08 -4.98
CA VAL A 49 -0.29 -3.26 -4.69
C VAL A 49 -0.66 -1.81 -4.43
N MET A 50 -1.61 -1.25 -5.20
CA MET A 50 -2.11 0.12 -5.01
C MET A 50 -2.82 0.28 -3.66
N ASP A 51 -3.67 -0.66 -3.30
CA ASP A 51 -4.39 -0.63 -2.02
C ASP A 51 -3.46 -0.84 -0.81
N ALA A 52 -2.42 -1.67 -0.97
CA ALA A 52 -1.42 -1.87 0.08
C ALA A 52 -0.65 -0.57 0.37
N ASP A 53 -0.25 0.16 -0.66
CA ASP A 53 0.38 1.47 -0.52
C ASP A 53 -0.57 2.49 0.14
N GLN A 54 -1.83 2.53 -0.28
CA GLN A 54 -2.86 3.37 0.34
C GLN A 54 -3.11 3.01 1.81
N ALA A 55 -3.12 1.72 2.15
CA ALA A 55 -3.25 1.28 3.54
C ALA A 55 -2.09 1.79 4.42
N GLY A 56 -0.86 1.83 3.87
CA GLY A 56 0.28 2.45 4.53
C GLY A 56 0.09 3.94 4.80
N MET A 57 -0.42 4.69 3.83
CA MET A 57 -0.77 6.11 4.02
C MET A 57 -1.81 6.30 5.12
N LEU A 58 -2.86 5.47 5.13
CA LEU A 58 -3.92 5.53 6.13
C LEU A 58 -3.42 5.13 7.53
N GLN A 59 -2.46 4.22 7.63
CA GLN A 59 -1.85 3.86 8.90
C GLN A 59 -1.13 5.07 9.51
N VAL A 60 -0.29 5.74 8.74
CA VAL A 60 0.40 6.97 9.19
C VAL A 60 -0.60 8.08 9.55
N PHE A 61 -1.67 8.24 8.76
CA PHE A 61 -2.73 9.19 9.09
C PHE A 61 -3.43 8.84 10.41
N GLY A 62 -3.62 7.55 10.69
CA GLY A 62 -4.23 7.04 11.92
C GLY A 62 -3.37 7.24 13.18
N GLU A 63 -2.04 7.33 13.03
CA GLU A 63 -1.12 7.65 14.12
C GLU A 63 -1.32 9.07 14.67
N GLY A 64 -1.85 9.97 13.81
CA GLY A 64 -2.17 11.34 14.18
C GLY A 64 -0.95 12.24 14.20
N VAL A 65 -1.03 13.31 15.01
CA VAL A 65 0.02 14.36 15.09
C VAL A 65 1.03 14.00 16.17
N ASP A 66 2.33 14.11 15.84
CA ASP A 66 3.41 13.96 16.80
C ASP A 66 3.49 15.19 17.72
N PHE A 67 3.26 15.00 19.03
CA PHE A 67 3.33 16.02 20.06
C PHE A 67 4.67 16.08 20.81
N THR A 68 5.67 15.33 20.38
CA THR A 68 7.03 15.45 20.92
C THR A 68 7.63 16.82 20.62
N ASP A 69 8.73 17.17 21.29
CA ASP A 69 9.46 18.41 21.01
C ASP A 69 9.87 18.50 19.53
N ASN A 70 10.25 17.35 18.93
CA ASN A 70 10.56 17.28 17.51
C ASN A 70 9.33 17.56 16.64
N GLY A 71 8.18 16.95 16.95
CA GLY A 71 6.94 17.15 16.17
C GLY A 71 6.40 18.58 16.30
N GLN A 72 6.54 19.21 17.48
CA GLN A 72 6.13 20.60 17.68
C GLN A 72 7.07 21.62 17.03
N ALA A 73 8.33 21.29 16.85
CA ALA A 73 9.35 22.13 16.17
C ALA A 73 9.47 23.56 16.69
N LEU A 74 9.17 23.82 17.97
CA LEU A 74 9.13 25.18 18.54
C LEU A 74 10.49 25.89 18.47
N ASP A 75 11.59 25.16 18.62
CA ASP A 75 12.93 25.76 18.53
C ASP A 75 13.26 26.14 17.09
N ALA A 76 12.88 25.34 16.10
CA ALA A 76 13.02 25.71 14.69
C ALA A 76 12.17 26.96 14.33
N LEU A 77 10.96 27.07 14.88
CA LEU A 77 10.11 28.25 14.71
C LEU A 77 10.77 29.52 15.29
N ARG A 78 11.42 29.41 16.44
CA ARG A 78 12.16 30.52 17.05
C ARG A 78 13.42 30.90 16.28
N GLU A 79 14.18 29.92 15.83
CA GLU A 79 15.41 30.09 15.04
C GLU A 79 15.12 30.77 13.70
N VAL A 80 14.15 30.29 12.96
CA VAL A 80 13.82 30.80 11.62
C VAL A 80 13.15 32.18 11.70
N GLY A 81 12.18 32.37 12.59
CA GLY A 81 11.46 33.62 12.77
C GLY A 81 10.59 34.02 11.57
N PRO A 82 9.86 35.15 11.70
CA PRO A 82 8.92 35.59 10.66
C PRO A 82 9.60 36.01 9.36
N GLY A 83 8.98 35.70 8.23
CA GLY A 83 9.41 36.11 6.89
C GLY A 83 10.64 35.38 6.33
N LYS A 84 11.14 34.36 7.03
CA LYS A 84 12.24 33.50 6.57
C LYS A 84 11.72 32.10 6.18
N HIS A 85 12.60 31.23 5.72
CA HIS A 85 12.28 29.86 5.29
C HIS A 85 13.02 28.80 6.11
N PHE A 86 12.46 27.59 6.18
CA PHE A 86 12.96 26.47 6.99
C PHE A 86 14.00 25.59 6.28
N LEU A 87 14.28 25.81 5.00
CA LEU A 87 15.12 24.91 4.17
C LEU A 87 16.53 24.65 4.73
N GLY A 88 17.09 25.61 5.45
CA GLY A 88 18.45 25.51 5.99
C GLY A 88 18.52 25.20 7.49
N CYS A 89 17.38 25.02 8.18
CA CYS A 89 17.43 24.78 9.62
C CYS A 89 17.68 23.29 9.94
N ASP A 90 18.34 23.04 11.07
CA ASP A 90 18.70 21.70 11.50
C ASP A 90 17.51 20.77 11.67
N HIS A 91 16.35 21.30 12.10
CA HIS A 91 15.13 20.52 12.23
C HIS A 91 14.68 19.96 10.89
N THR A 92 14.65 20.78 9.82
CA THR A 92 14.31 20.32 8.47
C THR A 92 15.30 19.26 7.99
N GLN A 93 16.61 19.48 8.20
CA GLN A 93 17.64 18.52 7.77
C GLN A 93 17.49 17.14 8.43
N ARG A 94 17.08 17.10 9.69
CA ARG A 94 16.86 15.83 10.40
C ARG A 94 15.57 15.10 10.01
N ASN A 95 14.56 15.83 9.51
CA ASN A 95 13.21 15.30 9.35
C ASN A 95 12.74 15.16 7.90
N PHE A 96 13.39 15.80 6.91
CA PHE A 96 12.84 15.88 5.54
C PHE A 96 12.68 14.52 4.85
N GLU A 97 13.43 13.51 5.24
CA GLU A 97 13.31 12.16 4.68
C GLU A 97 12.23 11.31 5.35
N SER A 98 11.89 11.61 6.61
CA SER A 98 11.00 10.77 7.43
C SER A 98 9.69 11.44 7.84
N ALA A 99 9.56 12.77 7.66
CA ALA A 99 8.39 13.53 8.12
C ALA A 99 7.09 13.19 7.39
N PHE A 100 7.17 12.67 6.17
CA PHE A 100 6.02 12.34 5.34
C PHE A 100 6.09 10.91 4.86
N TYR A 101 4.92 10.27 4.78
CA TYR A 101 4.83 8.98 4.11
C TYR A 101 5.30 9.12 2.65
N ARG A 102 6.21 8.24 2.25
CA ARG A 102 6.67 8.14 0.87
C ARG A 102 6.00 6.94 0.21
N SER A 103 5.07 7.22 -0.67
CA SER A 103 4.45 6.19 -1.50
C SER A 103 5.48 5.60 -2.48
N ASP A 104 5.45 4.29 -2.63
CA ASP A 104 6.22 3.58 -3.65
C ASP A 104 5.58 3.67 -5.05
N LEU A 105 4.33 4.13 -5.12
CA LEU A 105 3.54 4.15 -6.36
C LEU A 105 3.10 5.54 -6.80
N ALA A 106 2.84 6.46 -5.86
CA ALA A 106 2.46 7.82 -6.21
C ALA A 106 3.66 8.57 -6.78
N ASP A 107 3.45 9.23 -7.90
CA ASP A 107 4.43 10.13 -8.50
C ASP A 107 4.23 11.55 -7.96
N ASN A 108 5.29 12.12 -7.40
CA ASN A 108 5.32 13.48 -6.87
C ASN A 108 6.41 14.32 -7.57
N ASN A 109 6.93 13.85 -8.69
CA ASN A 109 7.96 14.52 -9.48
C ASN A 109 7.38 15.70 -10.28
N SER A 110 8.26 16.49 -10.88
CA SER A 110 7.84 17.47 -11.88
C SER A 110 7.33 16.77 -13.15
N PHE A 111 6.55 17.47 -13.97
CA PHE A 111 6.06 16.93 -15.24
C PHE A 111 7.20 16.45 -16.14
N GLU A 112 8.28 17.22 -16.24
CA GLU A 112 9.45 16.91 -17.07
C GLU A 112 10.15 15.64 -16.59
N GLN A 113 10.25 15.44 -15.29
CA GLN A 113 10.84 14.23 -14.72
C GLN A 113 9.92 13.02 -14.95
N TRP A 114 8.63 13.14 -14.67
CA TRP A 114 7.64 12.10 -14.95
C TRP A 114 7.66 11.68 -16.44
N GLU A 115 7.74 12.66 -17.37
CA GLU A 115 7.84 12.40 -18.81
C GLU A 115 9.13 11.65 -19.16
N SER A 116 10.27 12.08 -18.61
CA SER A 116 11.57 11.42 -18.84
C SER A 116 11.66 10.01 -18.29
N GLU A 117 10.87 9.70 -17.24
CA GLU A 117 10.75 8.38 -16.62
C GLU A 117 9.71 7.48 -17.31
N GLY A 118 9.13 7.91 -18.42
CA GLY A 118 8.25 7.13 -19.28
C GLY A 118 6.76 7.44 -19.15
N ALA A 119 6.39 8.52 -18.47
CA ALA A 119 5.01 9.03 -18.37
C ALA A 119 4.00 7.96 -17.89
N LEU A 120 4.42 7.12 -16.95
CA LEU A 120 3.63 5.99 -16.47
C LEU A 120 2.49 6.44 -15.57
N ASP A 121 1.30 5.88 -15.76
CA ASP A 121 0.19 6.00 -14.83
C ASP A 121 0.36 5.08 -13.61
N ALA A 122 -0.51 5.24 -12.61
CA ALA A 122 -0.42 4.48 -11.36
C ALA A 122 -0.61 2.96 -11.58
N ALA A 123 -1.48 2.54 -12.48
CA ALA A 123 -1.71 1.13 -12.77
C ALA A 123 -0.50 0.49 -13.46
N GLN A 124 0.16 1.23 -14.36
CA GLN A 124 1.39 0.78 -15.02
C GLN A 124 2.54 0.64 -14.00
N ARG A 125 2.73 1.61 -13.09
CA ARG A 125 3.72 1.51 -12.00
C ARG A 125 3.42 0.33 -11.07
N ALA A 126 2.14 0.12 -10.72
CA ALA A 126 1.71 -1.01 -9.91
C ALA A 126 1.99 -2.36 -10.61
N SER A 127 1.79 -2.47 -11.93
CA SER A 127 2.12 -3.66 -12.70
C SER A 127 3.62 -3.97 -12.68
N ILE A 128 4.47 -2.95 -12.81
CA ILE A 128 5.93 -3.11 -12.71
C ILE A 128 6.32 -3.60 -11.31
N LYS A 129 5.80 -2.94 -10.26
CA LYS A 129 6.07 -3.32 -8.85
C LYS A 129 5.64 -4.75 -8.56
N MET A 130 4.43 -5.13 -8.95
CA MET A 130 3.88 -6.48 -8.78
C MET A 130 4.75 -7.52 -9.45
N LYS A 131 5.15 -7.32 -10.71
CA LYS A 131 6.04 -8.24 -11.43
C LYS A 131 7.38 -8.39 -10.73
N SER A 132 7.95 -7.29 -10.23
CA SER A 132 9.19 -7.33 -9.46
C SER A 132 9.03 -8.16 -8.18
N MET A 133 7.93 -7.96 -7.43
CA MET A 133 7.64 -8.73 -6.21
C MET A 133 7.46 -10.23 -6.50
N LEU A 134 6.74 -10.59 -7.56
CA LEU A 134 6.57 -11.99 -7.96
C LEU A 134 7.89 -12.64 -8.40
N ASN A 135 8.74 -11.89 -9.12
CA ASN A 135 10.04 -12.40 -9.57
C ASN A 135 11.05 -12.58 -8.41
N SER A 136 10.90 -11.83 -7.34
CA SER A 136 11.74 -11.95 -6.14
C SER A 136 11.17 -12.88 -5.08
N TYR A 137 10.02 -13.52 -5.34
CA TYR A 137 9.39 -14.42 -4.39
C TYR A 137 10.21 -15.68 -4.20
N GLU A 138 10.57 -15.93 -2.95
CA GLU A 138 11.18 -17.19 -2.52
C GLU A 138 10.18 -17.93 -1.63
N ALA A 139 9.90 -19.19 -1.98
CA ALA A 139 9.02 -20.00 -1.16
C ALA A 139 9.62 -20.22 0.23
N PRO A 140 8.85 -20.05 1.31
CA PRO A 140 9.35 -20.37 2.65
C PRO A 140 9.80 -21.84 2.72
N SER A 141 10.92 -22.07 3.39
CA SER A 141 11.43 -23.43 3.58
C SER A 141 10.47 -24.22 4.45
N ILE A 142 10.08 -25.39 3.97
CA ILE A 142 9.29 -26.37 4.71
C ILE A 142 10.12 -27.65 4.85
N ASP A 143 9.96 -28.37 5.96
CA ASP A 143 10.63 -29.67 6.11
C ASP A 143 10.15 -30.62 4.97
N PRO A 144 11.09 -31.26 4.22
CA PRO A 144 10.71 -32.10 3.10
C PRO A 144 9.74 -33.22 3.44
N SER A 145 9.83 -33.79 4.64
CA SER A 145 8.91 -34.84 5.08
C SER A 145 7.50 -34.33 5.34
N VAL A 146 7.38 -33.10 5.82
CA VAL A 146 6.10 -32.40 6.02
C VAL A 146 5.47 -32.05 4.66
N ASP A 147 6.27 -31.53 3.73
CA ASP A 147 5.80 -31.18 2.39
C ASP A 147 5.29 -32.43 1.65
N GLU A 148 6.04 -33.55 1.67
CA GLU A 148 5.62 -34.83 1.08
C GLU A 148 4.32 -35.33 1.70
N ALA A 149 4.18 -35.26 3.03
CA ALA A 149 2.95 -35.68 3.70
C ALA A 149 1.74 -34.80 3.34
N LEU A 150 1.95 -33.48 3.21
CA LEU A 150 0.90 -32.55 2.77
C LEU A 150 0.47 -32.80 1.33
N LEU A 151 1.43 -33.00 0.43
CA LEU A 151 1.15 -33.32 -0.98
C LEU A 151 0.38 -34.64 -1.13
N ALA A 152 0.78 -35.68 -0.38
CA ALA A 152 0.09 -36.97 -0.37
C ALA A 152 -1.35 -36.81 0.17
N TYR A 153 -1.55 -36.06 1.24
CA TYR A 153 -2.88 -35.76 1.78
C TYR A 153 -3.75 -35.02 0.75
N ILE A 154 -3.21 -33.99 0.11
CA ILE A 154 -3.92 -33.21 -0.92
C ILE A 154 -4.35 -34.14 -2.09
N ALA A 155 -3.44 -35.00 -2.56
CA ALA A 155 -3.74 -35.95 -3.64
C ALA A 155 -4.85 -36.93 -3.25
N GLN A 156 -4.79 -37.46 -2.02
CA GLN A 156 -5.83 -38.32 -1.47
C GLN A 156 -7.18 -37.62 -1.39
N ARG A 157 -7.20 -36.39 -0.90
CA ARG A 157 -8.45 -35.62 -0.78
C ARG A 157 -9.04 -35.30 -2.15
N LYS A 158 -8.23 -34.86 -3.10
CA LYS A 158 -8.70 -34.62 -4.48
C LYS A 158 -9.33 -35.84 -5.10
N SER A 159 -8.74 -37.04 -4.93
CA SER A 159 -9.29 -38.28 -5.47
C SER A 159 -10.57 -38.74 -4.80
N SER A 160 -10.85 -38.25 -3.57
CA SER A 160 -12.04 -38.63 -2.79
C SER A 160 -13.25 -37.71 -3.04
N PHE A 161 -13.05 -36.56 -3.70
CA PHE A 161 -14.17 -35.69 -4.07
C PHE A 161 -14.71 -36.00 -5.45
N PRO A 162 -16.04 -35.97 -5.66
CA PRO A 162 -16.59 -36.04 -7.00
C PRO A 162 -16.17 -34.80 -7.80
N ASP A 163 -15.84 -34.98 -9.05
CA ASP A 163 -15.59 -33.90 -10.00
C ASP A 163 -16.94 -33.27 -10.36
N ALA A 164 -17.30 -32.22 -9.62
CA ALA A 164 -18.55 -31.50 -9.79
C ALA A 164 -18.27 -30.10 -10.33
N ASN A 165 -18.80 -29.77 -11.48
CA ASN A 165 -18.91 -28.42 -11.95
C ASN A 165 -20.08 -27.74 -11.19
N TYR A 166 -19.78 -26.68 -10.47
CA TYR A 166 -20.79 -25.83 -9.82
C TYR A 166 -21.38 -24.85 -10.81
#